data_71eed6314fda7989c6bdc5829684fb69
#
_entry.id   71eed6314fda7989c6bdc5829684fb69
#
_cell.length_a   1.000
_cell.length_b   1.000
_cell.length_c   1.000
_cell.angle_alpha   90.00
_cell.angle_beta   90.00
_cell.angle_gamma   90.00
#
_symmetry.space_group_name_H-M   'P 1'
#
loop_
_entity.id
_entity.type
_entity.pdbx_description
1 polymer ?
#
loop_
_entity_poly.entity_id
_entity_poly.type
_entity_poly.pdbx_seq_one_letter_code
_entity_poly.pdbx_strand_id
1 'polypeptide(L)'
;MAKKSIITVELLEKIAEEMANGDSLVKICKNDWCPSYRQIIRVVQKDPELYDIYRRGRVMQAEYYSDHISELAMQPLDKDGDPRFMNAEVQRRRLEIDSLKWTLARIQPYGLRDRKDNSDTNTGAIT
;
A
#
# COMPACT_ATOMS: atom_id res chain seq x y z
N MET A 1 -8.53 25.16 -13.80
CA MET A 1 -7.39 25.24 -14.20
C MET A 1 -6.48 24.41 -13.54
N ALA A 2 -5.88 23.84 -14.14
CA ALA A 2 -5.09 22.95 -13.55
C ALA A 2 -3.98 23.62 -12.96
N LYS A 3 -3.77 23.41 -11.74
CA LYS A 3 -2.68 23.86 -11.19
C LYS A 3 -1.55 23.13 -11.70
N LYS A 4 -0.55 23.73 -12.00
CA LYS A 4 0.63 23.11 -12.20
C LYS A 4 1.13 22.63 -10.96
N SER A 5 0.97 21.38 -10.70
CA SER A 5 1.42 20.88 -9.46
C SER A 5 2.86 20.59 -9.56
N ILE A 6 3.63 21.12 -8.70
CA ILE A 6 5.03 20.78 -8.58
C ILE A 6 5.12 19.65 -7.60
N ILE A 7 5.60 18.52 -8.06
CA ILE A 7 5.72 17.36 -7.19
C ILE A 7 7.11 17.36 -6.59
N THR A 8 7.16 17.63 -5.31
CA THR A 8 8.42 17.78 -4.58
C THR A 8 8.68 16.59 -3.69
N VAL A 9 9.88 16.54 -3.12
CA VAL A 9 10.23 15.51 -2.14
C VAL A 9 9.27 15.58 -0.96
N GLU A 10 8.98 16.78 -0.47
CA GLU A 10 8.07 16.93 0.67
C GLU A 10 6.69 16.40 0.37
N LEU A 11 6.22 16.63 -0.84
CA LEU A 11 4.91 16.11 -1.23
C LEU A 11 4.91 14.59 -1.26
N LEU A 12 5.95 13.99 -1.84
CA LEU A 12 6.05 12.54 -1.88
C LEU A 12 6.20 11.96 -0.49
N GLU A 13 6.90 12.64 0.41
CA GLU A 13 7.01 12.17 1.78
C GLU A 13 5.66 12.18 2.48
N LYS A 14 4.84 13.18 2.20
CA LYS A 14 3.50 13.24 2.76
C LYS A 14 2.64 12.11 2.22
N ILE A 15 2.75 11.84 0.93
CA ILE A 15 2.02 10.73 0.31
C ILE A 15 2.47 9.41 0.91
N ALA A 16 3.79 9.22 1.07
CA ALA A 16 4.32 7.99 1.62
C ALA A 16 3.86 7.78 3.07
N GLU A 17 3.74 8.86 3.82
CA GLU A 17 3.25 8.77 5.19
C GLU A 17 1.81 8.29 5.23
N GLU A 18 0.98 8.80 4.32
CA GLU A 18 -0.41 8.35 4.24
C GLU A 18 -0.49 6.90 3.82
N MET A 19 0.40 6.48 2.93
CA MET A 19 0.45 5.09 2.53
C MET A 19 0.85 4.20 3.70
N ALA A 20 1.78 4.65 4.52
CA ALA A 20 2.19 3.91 5.70
C ALA A 20 1.06 3.77 6.71
N ASN A 21 0.09 4.66 6.66
CA ASN A 21 -1.10 4.57 7.51
C ASN A 21 -2.18 3.71 6.88
N GLY A 22 -1.92 3.12 5.75
CA GLY A 22 -2.84 2.17 5.14
C GLY A 22 -3.69 2.72 4.01
N ASP A 23 -3.57 4.01 3.69
CA ASP A 23 -4.40 4.58 2.63
C ASP A 23 -3.86 4.20 1.26
N SER A 24 -4.76 3.90 0.34
CA SER A 24 -4.35 3.63 -1.03
C SER A 24 -3.97 4.93 -1.73
N LEU A 25 -3.15 4.82 -2.75
CA LEU A 25 -2.77 6.01 -3.51
C LEU A 25 -3.97 6.68 -4.13
N VAL A 26 -4.94 5.88 -4.60
CA VAL A 26 -6.17 6.44 -5.16
C VAL A 26 -6.88 7.31 -4.14
N LYS A 27 -6.98 6.82 -2.91
CA LYS A 27 -7.64 7.56 -1.85
C LYS A 27 -6.88 8.83 -1.50
N ILE A 28 -5.56 8.72 -1.40
CA ILE A 28 -4.71 9.87 -1.08
C ILE A 28 -4.87 10.97 -2.14
N CYS A 29 -4.95 10.57 -3.40
CA CYS A 29 -5.04 11.54 -4.48
C CYS A 29 -6.39 12.23 -4.58
N LYS A 30 -7.35 11.83 -3.76
CA LYS A 30 -8.62 12.55 -3.69
C LYS A 30 -8.52 13.81 -2.84
N ASN A 31 -7.44 13.97 -2.11
CA ASN A 31 -7.23 15.17 -1.32
C ASN A 31 -6.87 16.36 -2.22
N ASP A 32 -7.31 17.54 -1.82
CA ASP A 32 -7.05 18.75 -2.61
C ASP A 32 -5.58 19.07 -2.75
N TRP A 33 -4.78 18.69 -1.75
CA TRP A 33 -3.36 18.98 -1.76
C TRP A 33 -2.56 18.03 -2.65
N CYS A 34 -3.18 16.96 -3.11
CA CYS A 34 -2.45 15.93 -3.84
C CYS A 34 -2.70 16.04 -5.34
N PRO A 35 -1.66 15.95 -6.16
CA PRO A 35 -1.85 15.88 -7.61
C PRO A 35 -2.63 14.63 -7.99
N SER A 36 -2.99 14.51 -9.25
CA SER A 36 -3.75 13.36 -9.70
C SER A 36 -2.89 12.09 -9.62
N TYR A 37 -3.57 10.96 -9.49
CA TYR A 37 -2.92 9.66 -9.47
C TYR A 37 -1.96 9.51 -10.64
N ARG A 38 -2.42 9.91 -11.82
CA ARG A 38 -1.64 9.76 -13.03
C ARG A 38 -0.36 10.58 -13.00
N GLN A 39 -0.44 11.81 -12.49
CA GLN A 39 0.73 12.66 -12.36
C GLN A 39 1.75 12.07 -11.40
N ILE A 40 1.29 11.54 -10.27
CA ILE A 40 2.19 10.91 -9.30
C ILE A 40 2.91 9.74 -9.94
N ILE A 41 2.17 8.84 -10.57
CA ILE A 41 2.77 7.65 -11.17
C ILE A 41 3.78 8.05 -12.25
N ARG A 42 3.43 9.03 -13.06
CA ARG A 42 4.32 9.47 -14.12
C ARG A 42 5.63 10.01 -13.58
N VAL A 43 5.54 10.82 -12.54
CA VAL A 43 6.73 11.47 -11.99
C VAL A 43 7.63 10.47 -11.28
N VAL A 44 7.04 9.56 -10.49
CA VAL A 44 7.88 8.59 -9.78
C VAL A 44 8.56 7.62 -10.72
N GLN A 45 8.00 7.40 -11.90
CA GLN A 45 8.65 6.54 -12.87
C GLN A 45 9.89 7.17 -13.48
N LYS A 46 9.96 8.49 -13.44
CA LYS A 46 11.06 9.21 -14.10
C LYS A 46 12.11 9.75 -13.14
N ASP A 47 11.77 9.96 -11.90
CA ASP A 47 12.65 10.60 -10.93
C ASP A 47 13.09 9.56 -9.89
N PRO A 48 14.38 9.18 -9.90
CA PRO A 48 14.84 8.13 -8.97
C PRO A 48 14.67 8.49 -7.49
N GLU A 49 14.84 9.74 -7.14
CA GLU A 49 14.70 10.15 -5.75
C GLU A 49 13.23 10.03 -5.30
N LEU A 50 12.32 10.50 -6.13
CA LEU A 50 10.90 10.40 -5.82
C LEU A 50 10.44 8.96 -5.84
N TYR A 51 10.97 8.17 -6.75
CA TYR A 51 10.65 6.75 -6.78
C TYR A 51 11.06 6.06 -5.49
N ASP A 52 12.22 6.40 -4.96
CA ASP A 52 12.69 5.77 -3.73
C ASP A 52 11.76 6.10 -2.55
N ILE A 53 11.30 7.33 -2.47
CA ILE A 53 10.34 7.72 -1.43
C ILE A 53 9.04 6.95 -1.60
N TYR A 54 8.56 6.87 -2.83
CA TYR A 54 7.33 6.17 -3.14
C TYR A 54 7.45 4.68 -2.79
N ARG A 55 8.58 4.06 -3.16
CA ARG A 55 8.84 2.66 -2.88
C ARG A 55 8.81 2.38 -1.38
N ARG A 56 9.45 3.23 -0.60
CA ARG A 56 9.44 3.06 0.84
C ARG A 56 8.04 3.19 1.42
N GLY A 57 7.26 4.09 0.87
CA GLY A 57 5.86 4.20 1.28
C GLY A 57 5.09 2.93 1.00
N ARG A 58 5.32 2.31 -0.17
CA ARG A 58 4.66 1.06 -0.51
C ARG A 58 5.07 -0.07 0.44
N VAL A 59 6.35 -0.13 0.80
CA VAL A 59 6.82 -1.16 1.73
C VAL A 59 6.14 -1.00 3.08
N MET A 60 6.03 0.22 3.57
CA MET A 60 5.34 0.46 4.84
C MET A 60 3.85 0.17 4.75
N GLN A 61 3.25 0.45 3.61
CA GLN A 61 1.85 0.12 3.37
C GLN A 61 1.64 -1.39 3.44
N ALA A 62 2.58 -2.16 2.89
CA ALA A 62 2.51 -3.61 2.95
C ALA A 62 2.59 -4.11 4.38
N GLU A 63 3.43 -3.50 5.20
CA GLU A 63 3.51 -3.85 6.62
C GLU A 63 2.17 -3.61 7.30
N TYR A 64 1.57 -2.46 7.03
CA TYR A 64 0.28 -2.14 7.61
C TYR A 64 -0.78 -3.16 7.21
N TYR A 65 -0.83 -3.50 5.92
CA TYR A 65 -1.82 -4.46 5.44
C TYR A 65 -1.60 -5.86 6.04
N SER A 66 -0.35 -6.24 6.21
CA SER A 66 -0.03 -7.53 6.81
C SER A 66 -0.57 -7.62 8.24
N ASP A 67 -0.34 -6.56 9.03
CA ASP A 67 -0.86 -6.52 10.39
C ASP A 67 -2.38 -6.46 10.40
N HIS A 68 -2.95 -5.73 9.47
CA HIS A 68 -4.40 -5.56 9.42
C HIS A 68 -5.10 -6.86 9.07
N ILE A 69 -4.50 -7.66 8.19
CA ILE A 69 -5.04 -8.99 7.86
C ILE A 69 -5.13 -9.85 9.11
N SER A 70 -4.07 -9.85 9.91
CA SER A 70 -4.05 -10.63 11.15
C SER A 70 -5.14 -10.14 12.10
N GLU A 71 -5.29 -8.84 12.21
CA GLU A 71 -6.29 -8.26 13.10
C GLU A 71 -7.70 -8.64 12.65
N LEU A 72 -7.96 -8.56 11.36
CA LEU A 72 -9.26 -8.93 10.81
C LEU A 72 -9.57 -10.40 11.05
N ALA A 73 -8.57 -11.24 10.85
CA ALA A 73 -8.76 -12.68 11.01
C ALA A 73 -9.07 -13.07 12.44
N MET A 74 -8.55 -12.31 13.40
CA MET A 74 -8.73 -12.63 14.81
C MET A 74 -9.89 -11.87 15.47
N GLN A 75 -10.52 -10.98 14.74
CA GLN A 75 -11.61 -10.20 15.29
C GLN A 75 -12.82 -11.11 15.55
N PRO A 76 -13.41 -11.05 16.74
CA PRO A 76 -14.56 -11.92 17.05
C PRO A 76 -15.77 -11.60 16.19
N LEU A 77 -16.59 -12.61 15.96
CA LEU A 77 -17.86 -12.40 15.32
C LEU A 77 -18.91 -12.11 16.38
N ASP A 78 -19.98 -11.43 15.97
CA ASP A 78 -21.08 -11.13 16.87
C ASP A 78 -21.87 -12.43 17.09
N LYS A 79 -21.69 -13.03 18.26
CA LYS A 79 -22.33 -14.31 18.57
C LYS A 79 -23.81 -14.18 18.83
N ASP A 80 -24.27 -12.99 19.14
CA ASP A 80 -25.69 -12.79 19.44
C ASP A 80 -26.47 -12.34 18.22
N GLY A 81 -25.82 -12.23 17.09
CA GLY A 81 -26.46 -11.76 15.88
C GLY A 81 -27.28 -12.85 15.18
N ASP A 82 -28.13 -12.41 14.27
CA ASP A 82 -28.91 -13.30 13.43
C ASP A 82 -27.94 -14.15 12.60
N PRO A 83 -28.12 -15.48 12.56
CA PRO A 83 -27.23 -16.33 11.78
C PRO A 83 -27.09 -15.94 10.31
N ARG A 84 -28.14 -15.34 9.74
CA ARG A 84 -28.06 -14.87 8.35
C ARG A 84 -27.07 -13.72 8.20
N PHE A 85 -27.08 -12.81 9.16
CA PHE A 85 -26.12 -11.68 9.13
C PHE A 85 -24.73 -12.15 9.50
N MET A 86 -24.63 -13.15 10.36
CA MET A 86 -23.34 -13.72 10.72
C MET A 86 -22.65 -14.31 9.50
N ASN A 87 -23.42 -15.03 8.67
CA ASN A 87 -22.90 -15.59 7.45
C ASN A 87 -22.41 -14.50 6.49
N ALA A 88 -23.20 -13.45 6.34
CA ALA A 88 -22.84 -12.33 5.49
C ALA A 88 -21.58 -11.64 6.00
N GLU A 89 -21.45 -11.52 7.31
CA GLU A 89 -20.27 -10.90 7.91
C GLU A 89 -19.03 -11.74 7.68
N VAL A 90 -19.15 -13.06 7.81
CA VAL A 90 -18.02 -13.95 7.53
C VAL A 90 -17.59 -13.82 6.08
N GLN A 91 -18.54 -13.79 5.15
CA GLN A 91 -18.22 -13.67 3.74
C GLN A 91 -17.57 -12.33 3.44
N ARG A 92 -18.06 -11.26 4.02
CA ARG A 92 -17.49 -9.94 3.81
C ARG A 92 -16.07 -9.88 4.34
N ARG A 93 -15.84 -10.43 5.54
CA ARG A 93 -14.52 -10.43 6.13
C ARG A 93 -13.54 -11.24 5.29
N ARG A 94 -14.00 -12.37 4.79
CA ARG A 94 -13.19 -13.22 3.93
C ARG A 94 -12.81 -12.47 2.65
N LEU A 95 -13.76 -11.78 2.05
CA LEU A 95 -13.50 -11.00 0.85
C LEU A 95 -12.51 -9.86 1.14
N GLU A 96 -12.67 -9.22 2.28
CA GLU A 96 -11.79 -8.14 2.70
C GLU A 96 -10.36 -8.64 2.87
N ILE A 97 -10.20 -9.77 3.54
CA ILE A 97 -8.90 -10.37 3.75
C ILE A 97 -8.28 -10.81 2.42
N ASP A 98 -9.07 -11.42 1.55
CA ASP A 98 -8.57 -11.85 0.26
C ASP A 98 -8.13 -10.68 -0.60
N SER A 99 -8.88 -9.57 -0.54
CA SER A 99 -8.51 -8.36 -1.27
C SER A 99 -7.21 -7.78 -0.77
N LEU A 100 -7.02 -7.77 0.54
CA LEU A 100 -5.78 -7.29 1.13
C LEU A 100 -4.60 -8.18 0.78
N LYS A 101 -4.81 -9.48 0.77
CA LYS A 101 -3.75 -10.42 0.41
C LYS A 101 -3.34 -10.21 -1.04
N TRP A 102 -4.31 -9.98 -1.91
CA TRP A 102 -4.03 -9.74 -3.32
C TRP A 102 -3.22 -8.44 -3.49
N THR A 103 -3.64 -7.38 -2.79
CA THR A 103 -2.94 -6.11 -2.82
C THR A 103 -1.53 -6.26 -2.27
N LEU A 104 -1.40 -6.99 -1.18
CA LEU A 104 -0.11 -7.22 -0.55
C LEU A 104 0.86 -7.93 -1.50
N ALA A 105 0.36 -8.90 -2.24
CA ALA A 105 1.18 -9.62 -3.20
C ALA A 105 1.69 -8.69 -4.29
N ARG A 106 0.89 -7.72 -4.69
CA ARG A 106 1.32 -6.76 -5.70
C ARG A 106 2.35 -5.77 -5.17
N ILE A 107 2.29 -5.46 -3.89
CA ILE A 107 3.23 -4.52 -3.30
C ILE A 107 4.55 -5.20 -2.96
N GLN A 108 4.52 -6.50 -2.70
CA GLN A 108 5.72 -7.23 -2.32
C GLN A 108 6.93 -7.00 -3.21
N PRO A 109 6.78 -6.90 -4.52
CA PRO A 109 7.94 -6.66 -5.38
C PRO A 109 8.75 -5.41 -5.02
N TYR A 110 8.12 -4.41 -4.42
CA TYR A 110 8.85 -3.22 -3.99
C TYR A 110 9.86 -3.58 -2.90
N GLY A 111 9.45 -4.39 -1.94
CA GLY A 111 10.36 -4.87 -0.91
C GLY A 111 11.40 -5.83 -1.44
N LEU A 112 10.99 -6.70 -2.35
CA LEU A 112 11.93 -7.62 -2.97
C LEU A 112 12.97 -6.88 -3.79
N ARG A 113 12.54 -5.86 -4.50
CA ARG A 113 13.46 -5.06 -5.29
C ARG A 113 14.50 -4.39 -4.39
N ASP A 114 14.04 -3.86 -3.27
CA ASP A 114 14.94 -3.25 -2.32
C ASP A 114 15.95 -4.27 -1.80
N ARG A 115 15.45 -5.45 -1.47
CA ARG A 115 16.30 -6.52 -0.99
C ARG A 115 17.30 -6.96 -2.04
N LYS A 116 16.85 -7.02 -3.28
CA LYS A 116 17.70 -7.39 -4.37
C LYS A 116 18.82 -6.38 -4.57
N ASP A 117 18.49 -5.11 -4.49
CA ASP A 117 19.50 -4.07 -4.59
C ASP A 117 20.55 -4.21 -3.50
N ASN A 118 20.11 -4.52 -2.30
CA ASN A 118 21.03 -4.67 -1.19
C ASN A 118 21.87 -5.93 -1.27
N SER A 119 21.38 -6.92 -1.97
CA SER A 119 22.07 -8.19 -2.02
C SER A 119 22.76 -8.43 -3.35
N ASP A 120 22.91 -7.42 -4.16
CA ASP A 120 23.58 -7.57 -5.44
C ASP A 120 24.96 -8.16 -5.29
N THR A 121 25.61 -7.84 -4.20
CA THR A 121 26.93 -8.35 -3.95
C THR A 121 26.93 -9.82 -3.59
N ASN A 122 25.77 -10.33 -3.21
CA ASN A 122 25.69 -11.72 -2.74
C ASN A 122 24.88 -12.59 -3.66
N THR A 123 24.55 -12.11 -4.81
CA THR A 123 23.65 -12.85 -5.65
C THR A 123 24.16 -14.19 -6.05
N GLY A 124 25.43 -14.30 -6.23
CA GLY A 124 25.99 -15.57 -6.67
C GLY A 124 25.79 -16.67 -5.68
N ALA A 125 25.54 -16.33 -4.45
CA ALA A 125 25.46 -17.36 -3.42
C ALA A 125 24.12 -18.04 -3.37
N ILE A 126 23.15 -17.54 -4.09
CA ILE A 126 21.84 -18.05 -3.91
C ILE A 126 21.48 -19.14 -4.86
N THR A 127 22.19 -19.38 -5.81
CA THR A 127 21.83 -20.43 -6.74
C THR A 127 22.03 -21.84 -6.18
#